data_8d1f66b9a3cc07b86299ef467b2434ab
#
_entry.id   8d1f66b9a3cc07b86299ef467b2434ab
#
_cell.length_a   1.000
_cell.length_b   1.000
_cell.length_c   1.000
_cell.angle_alpha   90.00
_cell.angle_beta   90.00
_cell.angle_gamma   90.00
#
_symmetry.space_group_name_H-M   'P 1'
#
loop_
_entity.id
_entity.type
_entity.pdbx_description
1 polymer ?
#
loop_
_entity_poly.entity_id
_entity_poly.type
_entity_poly.pdbx_seq_one_letter_code
_entity_poly.pdbx_strand_id
1 'polypeptide(L)'
;MTMRRIGAAGATLALAAALAACGGDDGGGSEGGSGGDSSIKIGIKFDQPGLGLKEGNTYSGFDVDVANYVAKELGKTDVQFVQAPSKQREDLIATGQVDLIFATYSITDERKQKVSFAGPYFIAGQDLLVASDANIKGPKDLDGKKLCSVTGSTSAENVKKEVPGVNLQEFDTYSKCAEAVAKGQLDALTTDNTILAGYAAQDQYKGKLKVVGAPFSEERYGVGLKKGDTALCEDVNKALTKMVDDGAWDKAVEDNFGPAGFKVDTKTNPPKLDPCS
;
A
#
# COMPACT_ATOMS: atom_id res chain seq x y z
N MET A 1 33.69 -50.09 -35.05
CA MET A 1 32.94 -50.77 -36.13
C MET A 1 31.59 -50.10 -36.23
N THR A 2 31.14 -49.43 -37.20
CA THR A 2 31.48 -49.22 -38.60
C THR A 2 30.83 -47.89 -39.03
N MET A 3 31.60 -47.06 -39.67
CA MET A 3 31.14 -45.90 -40.43
C MET A 3 30.15 -46.27 -41.55
N ARG A 4 29.24 -45.36 -41.90
CA ARG A 4 28.98 -45.07 -43.31
C ARG A 4 28.40 -43.68 -43.52
N ARG A 5 29.11 -42.93 -44.30
CA ARG A 5 28.83 -41.64 -44.94
C ARG A 5 28.01 -41.86 -46.23
N ILE A 6 27.63 -40.73 -46.83
CA ILE A 6 27.25 -40.44 -48.23
C ILE A 6 25.77 -39.99 -48.26
N GLY A 7 25.39 -38.86 -48.90
CA GLY A 7 26.07 -37.93 -49.80
C GLY A 7 25.09 -36.83 -50.22
N ALA A 8 25.64 -35.79 -50.76
CA ALA A 8 25.11 -34.54 -51.23
C ALA A 8 24.34 -34.59 -52.56
N ALA A 9 23.51 -33.57 -52.80
CA ALA A 9 23.22 -32.84 -54.04
C ALA A 9 22.03 -31.91 -53.75
N GLY A 10 22.02 -30.61 -53.90
CA GLY A 10 22.58 -29.74 -54.89
C GLY A 10 21.56 -29.41 -56.00
N ALA A 11 20.82 -28.28 -55.90
CA ALA A 11 20.28 -27.59 -57.07
C ALA A 11 19.86 -26.15 -56.71
N THR A 12 20.57 -25.24 -57.31
CA THR A 12 20.35 -23.79 -57.47
C THR A 12 19.35 -23.52 -58.61
N LEU A 13 18.60 -22.40 -58.54
CA LEU A 13 18.23 -21.46 -59.65
C LEU A 13 17.06 -20.58 -59.10
N ALA A 14 17.16 -19.35 -59.04
CA ALA A 14 17.38 -18.16 -59.86
C ALA A 14 16.13 -17.27 -59.91
N LEU A 15 16.34 -16.03 -59.48
CA LEU A 15 15.80 -14.71 -59.87
C LEU A 15 14.47 -14.62 -60.63
N ALA A 16 13.60 -13.75 -60.10
CA ALA A 16 12.96 -12.71 -60.92
C ALA A 16 12.50 -11.54 -60.05
N ALA A 17 13.09 -10.38 -60.28
CA ALA A 17 12.64 -9.08 -59.81
C ALA A 17 11.49 -8.57 -60.69
N ALA A 18 10.47 -7.97 -60.05
CA ALA A 18 9.54 -7.12 -60.77
C ALA A 18 9.26 -5.88 -59.91
N LEU A 19 9.86 -4.75 -60.25
CA LEU A 19 9.45 -3.41 -59.85
C LEU A 19 8.16 -3.08 -60.62
N ALA A 20 7.16 -2.63 -59.86
CA ALA A 20 6.11 -1.79 -60.38
C ALA A 20 5.85 -0.66 -59.39
N ALA A 21 6.34 0.51 -59.76
CA ALA A 21 5.94 1.77 -59.16
C ALA A 21 4.64 2.22 -59.81
N CYS A 22 3.68 2.67 -58.99
CA CYS A 22 2.72 3.70 -59.37
C CYS A 22 2.12 4.28 -58.07
N GLY A 23 2.21 5.58 -57.98
CA GLY A 23 1.77 6.42 -56.91
C GLY A 23 0.25 6.54 -56.79
N GLY A 24 -0.18 6.97 -55.62
CA GLY A 24 -1.52 7.34 -55.25
C GLY A 24 -1.41 8.00 -53.89
N ASP A 25 -1.40 9.31 -53.92
CA ASP A 25 -1.56 10.22 -52.78
C ASP A 25 -3.00 10.08 -52.29
N ASP A 26 -3.15 9.67 -51.02
CA ASP A 26 -4.36 9.98 -50.25
C ASP A 26 -4.01 9.97 -48.76
N GLY A 27 -4.13 11.15 -48.15
CA GLY A 27 -3.91 11.44 -46.76
C GLY A 27 -4.89 10.66 -45.89
N GLY A 28 -4.37 9.64 -45.24
CA GLY A 28 -5.00 8.99 -44.09
C GLY A 28 -4.18 9.25 -42.87
N GLY A 29 -4.58 10.27 -42.09
CA GLY A 29 -4.03 10.52 -40.78
C GLY A 29 -4.10 9.26 -39.91
N SER A 30 -2.97 8.63 -39.70
CA SER A 30 -2.80 7.62 -38.67
C SER A 30 -2.84 8.39 -37.35
N GLU A 31 -4.02 8.51 -36.77
CA GLU A 31 -4.13 8.79 -35.35
C GLU A 31 -3.42 7.63 -34.66
N GLY A 32 -2.17 7.88 -34.31
CA GLY A 32 -1.42 7.06 -33.38
C GLY A 32 -2.13 7.16 -32.04
N GLY A 33 -3.13 6.30 -31.84
CA GLY A 33 -3.67 6.03 -30.54
C GLY A 33 -2.51 5.58 -29.67
N SER A 34 -2.01 6.48 -28.85
CA SER A 34 -1.18 6.15 -27.70
C SER A 34 -2.04 5.26 -26.81
N GLY A 35 -1.99 3.96 -27.04
CA GLY A 35 -2.50 2.96 -26.13
C GLY A 35 -1.63 3.01 -24.89
N GLY A 36 -1.91 3.96 -23.99
CA GLY A 36 -1.29 4.00 -22.70
C GLY A 36 -1.46 2.63 -22.05
N ASP A 37 -0.37 2.09 -21.50
CA ASP A 37 -0.41 0.83 -20.77
C ASP A 37 -1.58 0.87 -19.78
N SER A 38 -2.58 0.00 -19.96
CA SER A 38 -3.79 -0.07 -19.13
C SER A 38 -3.52 -0.69 -17.77
N SER A 39 -2.34 -1.25 -17.56
CA SER A 39 -1.95 -1.89 -16.32
C SER A 39 -1.29 -0.90 -15.33
N ILE A 40 -1.41 -1.21 -14.04
CA ILE A 40 -0.70 -0.51 -12.96
C ILE A 40 -0.39 -1.49 -11.82
N LYS A 41 0.82 -1.42 -11.29
CA LYS A 41 1.23 -2.21 -10.13
C LYS A 41 1.14 -1.37 -8.87
N ILE A 42 0.33 -1.81 -7.91
CA ILE A 42 0.08 -1.07 -6.68
C ILE A 42 0.51 -1.89 -5.48
N GLY A 43 1.41 -1.33 -4.68
CA GLY A 43 1.83 -1.90 -3.41
C GLY A 43 0.79 -1.68 -2.32
N ILE A 44 0.33 -2.76 -1.68
CA ILE A 44 -0.57 -2.72 -0.52
C ILE A 44 -0.06 -3.65 0.59
N LYS A 45 -0.61 -3.50 1.79
CA LYS A 45 -0.47 -4.53 2.82
C LYS A 45 -1.34 -5.74 2.48
N PHE A 46 -0.91 -6.94 2.92
CA PHE A 46 -1.68 -8.16 2.71
C PHE A 46 -2.26 -8.72 4.02
N ASP A 47 -1.94 -8.10 5.16
CA ASP A 47 -2.24 -8.61 6.49
C ASP A 47 -2.97 -7.61 7.40
N GLN A 48 -3.51 -6.51 6.86
CA GLN A 48 -4.20 -5.48 7.64
C GLN A 48 -5.71 -5.50 7.39
N PRO A 49 -6.52 -6.15 8.26
CA PRO A 49 -7.98 -6.17 8.15
C PRO A 49 -8.57 -4.75 8.14
N GLY A 50 -9.49 -4.49 7.23
CA GLY A 50 -10.10 -3.18 7.03
C GLY A 50 -9.24 -2.15 6.28
N LEU A 51 -7.99 -2.47 5.93
CA LEU A 51 -7.07 -1.57 5.22
C LEU A 51 -6.51 -2.20 3.95
N GLY A 52 -5.57 -3.13 4.07
CA GLY A 52 -5.02 -3.90 2.96
C GLY A 52 -4.94 -5.38 3.36
N LEU A 53 -5.92 -6.16 2.95
CA LEU A 53 -6.03 -7.58 3.29
C LEU A 53 -6.08 -8.42 2.02
N LYS A 54 -5.33 -9.52 2.02
CA LYS A 54 -5.41 -10.54 0.97
C LYS A 54 -5.96 -11.83 1.54
N GLU A 55 -7.08 -12.32 1.00
CA GLU A 55 -7.67 -13.61 1.32
C GLU A 55 -7.86 -14.42 0.04
N GLY A 56 -7.07 -15.47 -0.09
CA GLY A 56 -7.00 -16.21 -1.35
C GLY A 56 -6.54 -15.31 -2.52
N ASN A 57 -7.42 -15.08 -3.49
CA ASN A 57 -7.20 -14.20 -4.64
C ASN A 57 -7.92 -12.85 -4.52
N THR A 58 -8.57 -12.59 -3.39
CA THR A 58 -9.32 -11.35 -3.17
C THR A 58 -8.51 -10.38 -2.34
N TYR A 59 -8.62 -9.10 -2.70
CA TYR A 59 -8.05 -7.99 -1.95
C TYR A 59 -9.18 -7.10 -1.45
N SER A 60 -9.09 -6.62 -0.21
CA SER A 60 -10.11 -5.80 0.42
C SER A 60 -9.52 -4.82 1.42
N GLY A 61 -10.27 -3.78 1.75
CA GLY A 61 -9.91 -2.78 2.73
C GLY A 61 -9.83 -1.36 2.16
N PHE A 62 -9.76 -0.37 3.03
CA PHE A 62 -9.77 1.05 2.68
C PHE A 62 -8.64 1.44 1.71
N ASP A 63 -7.40 0.98 1.95
CA ASP A 63 -6.26 1.21 1.04
C ASP A 63 -6.53 0.62 -0.36
N VAL A 64 -7.19 -0.54 -0.42
CA VAL A 64 -7.56 -1.20 -1.68
C VAL A 64 -8.63 -0.40 -2.43
N ASP A 65 -9.64 0.11 -1.73
CA ASP A 65 -10.71 0.91 -2.33
C ASP A 65 -10.18 2.24 -2.86
N VAL A 66 -9.33 2.93 -2.08
CA VAL A 66 -8.67 4.17 -2.53
C VAL A 66 -7.76 3.89 -3.73
N ALA A 67 -6.98 2.80 -3.70
CA ALA A 67 -6.10 2.41 -4.79
C ALA A 67 -6.87 2.13 -6.09
N ASN A 68 -7.97 1.38 -6.01
CA ASN A 68 -8.82 1.08 -7.15
C ASN A 68 -9.49 2.34 -7.73
N TYR A 69 -9.96 3.24 -6.85
CA TYR A 69 -10.55 4.50 -7.26
C TYR A 69 -9.52 5.35 -8.02
N VAL A 70 -8.34 5.54 -7.44
CA VAL A 70 -7.26 6.31 -8.07
C VAL A 70 -6.82 5.67 -9.39
N ALA A 71 -6.62 4.35 -9.43
CA ALA A 71 -6.25 3.65 -10.66
C ALA A 71 -7.27 3.90 -11.78
N LYS A 72 -8.57 3.81 -11.48
CA LYS A 72 -9.66 4.10 -12.42
C LYS A 72 -9.59 5.54 -12.95
N GLU A 73 -9.39 6.53 -12.09
CA GLU A 73 -9.29 7.93 -12.50
C GLU A 73 -8.03 8.20 -13.34
N LEU A 74 -6.96 7.42 -13.14
CA LEU A 74 -5.76 7.43 -13.98
C LEU A 74 -5.94 6.66 -15.31
N GLY A 75 -7.15 6.15 -15.60
CA GLY A 75 -7.44 5.39 -16.83
C GLY A 75 -6.87 3.97 -16.85
N LYS A 76 -6.53 3.42 -15.67
CA LYS A 76 -6.01 2.07 -15.54
C LYS A 76 -7.15 1.07 -15.32
N THR A 77 -7.13 -0.03 -16.05
CA THR A 77 -8.17 -1.07 -16.01
C THR A 77 -7.66 -2.42 -15.50
N ASP A 78 -6.34 -2.61 -15.48
CA ASP A 78 -5.67 -3.82 -14.95
C ASP A 78 -4.82 -3.43 -13.73
N VAL A 79 -5.38 -3.61 -12.53
CA VAL A 79 -4.70 -3.32 -11.26
C VAL A 79 -4.05 -4.59 -10.72
N GLN A 80 -2.73 -4.57 -10.59
CA GLN A 80 -1.95 -5.68 -10.05
C GLN A 80 -1.45 -5.33 -8.65
N PHE A 81 -2.01 -5.97 -7.62
CA PHE A 81 -1.58 -5.75 -6.25
C PHE A 81 -0.33 -6.54 -5.89
N VAL A 82 0.65 -5.85 -5.32
CA VAL A 82 1.93 -6.39 -4.85
C VAL A 82 2.03 -6.19 -3.34
N GLN A 83 2.54 -7.19 -2.63
CA GLN A 83 2.77 -7.05 -1.19
C GLN A 83 3.85 -6.01 -0.91
N ALA A 84 3.56 -5.01 -0.07
CA ALA A 84 4.46 -3.94 0.30
C ALA A 84 4.75 -3.90 1.82
N PRO A 85 5.65 -4.79 2.32
CA PRO A 85 6.09 -4.75 3.71
C PRO A 85 6.73 -3.40 4.05
N SER A 86 6.58 -2.93 5.29
CA SER A 86 6.97 -1.57 5.68
C SER A 86 8.41 -1.22 5.31
N LYS A 87 9.37 -2.12 5.54
CA LYS A 87 10.79 -1.89 5.24
C LYS A 87 11.17 -1.96 3.76
N GLN A 88 10.25 -2.38 2.87
CA GLN A 88 10.55 -2.61 1.45
C GLN A 88 9.91 -1.55 0.53
N ARG A 89 9.04 -0.67 1.07
CA ARG A 89 8.22 0.24 0.25
C ARG A 89 9.06 1.17 -0.62
N GLU A 90 10.09 1.77 -0.06
CA GLU A 90 11.00 2.66 -0.78
C GLU A 90 11.72 1.94 -1.92
N ASP A 91 12.19 0.71 -1.67
CA ASP A 91 12.91 -0.09 -2.67
C ASP A 91 11.98 -0.59 -3.78
N LEU A 92 10.74 -0.98 -3.44
CA LEU A 92 9.73 -1.38 -4.43
C LEU A 92 9.44 -0.27 -5.44
N ILE A 93 9.33 0.99 -4.96
CA ILE A 93 9.15 2.15 -5.82
C ILE A 93 10.43 2.44 -6.61
N ALA A 94 11.59 2.49 -5.94
CA ALA A 94 12.86 2.85 -6.56
C ALA A 94 13.26 1.90 -7.70
N THR A 95 12.91 0.62 -7.58
CA THR A 95 13.21 -0.43 -8.57
C THR A 95 12.11 -0.63 -9.61
N GLY A 96 10.99 0.14 -9.53
CA GLY A 96 9.87 0.02 -10.47
C GLY A 96 9.10 -1.31 -10.35
N GLN A 97 9.18 -1.98 -9.20
CA GLN A 97 8.36 -3.16 -8.92
C GLN A 97 6.90 -2.78 -8.67
N VAL A 98 6.66 -1.55 -8.24
CA VAL A 98 5.35 -0.93 -8.11
C VAL A 98 5.39 0.51 -8.62
N ASP A 99 4.26 0.99 -9.12
CA ASP A 99 4.07 2.35 -9.59
C ASP A 99 3.60 3.26 -8.45
N LEU A 100 2.68 2.75 -7.62
CA LEU A 100 2.10 3.44 -6.47
C LEU A 100 2.10 2.52 -5.24
N ILE A 101 2.08 3.11 -4.04
CA ILE A 101 1.90 2.39 -2.77
C ILE A 101 0.78 3.02 -1.95
N PHE A 102 -0.24 2.21 -1.62
CA PHE A 102 -1.31 2.48 -0.65
C PHE A 102 -1.20 1.42 0.47
N ALA A 103 -0.47 1.71 1.51
CA ALA A 103 -0.11 0.70 2.51
C ALA A 103 0.03 1.32 3.92
N THR A 104 -0.99 2.10 4.35
CA THR A 104 -0.90 2.86 5.60
C THR A 104 0.45 3.61 5.69
N TYR A 105 0.80 4.30 4.60
CA TYR A 105 2.17 4.78 4.38
C TYR A 105 2.32 6.20 4.89
N SER A 106 2.69 6.33 6.17
CA SER A 106 2.88 7.64 6.82
C SER A 106 3.91 8.48 6.08
N ILE A 107 3.53 9.70 5.73
CA ILE A 107 4.39 10.71 5.13
C ILE A 107 5.38 11.18 6.19
N THR A 108 6.69 11.01 5.94
CA THR A 108 7.75 11.52 6.82
C THR A 108 8.84 12.19 5.99
N ASP A 109 9.59 13.12 6.60
CA ASP A 109 10.68 13.81 5.92
C ASP A 109 11.80 12.85 5.50
N GLU A 110 12.05 11.80 6.26
CA GLU A 110 13.01 10.77 5.90
C GLU A 110 12.59 10.01 4.64
N ARG A 111 11.30 9.60 4.56
CA ARG A 111 10.75 8.90 3.41
C ARG A 111 10.70 9.80 2.17
N LYS A 112 10.38 11.09 2.35
CA LYS A 112 10.39 12.09 1.27
C LYS A 112 11.78 12.27 0.63
N GLN A 113 12.86 11.87 1.29
CA GLN A 113 14.18 11.86 0.65
C GLN A 113 14.31 10.78 -0.43
N LYS A 114 13.58 9.68 -0.31
CA LYS A 114 13.68 8.50 -1.18
C LYS A 114 12.54 8.39 -2.20
N VAL A 115 11.34 8.83 -1.83
CA VAL A 115 10.13 8.75 -2.65
C VAL A 115 9.38 10.08 -2.62
N SER A 116 8.46 10.30 -3.55
CA SER A 116 7.46 11.37 -3.46
C SER A 116 6.15 10.83 -2.89
N PHE A 117 5.30 11.73 -2.39
CA PHE A 117 3.99 11.42 -1.87
C PHE A 117 2.92 12.30 -2.48
N ALA A 118 1.78 11.70 -2.82
CA ALA A 118 0.51 12.39 -2.99
C ALA A 118 -0.35 12.19 -1.73
N GLY A 119 -1.35 13.03 -1.55
CA GLY A 119 -2.21 13.00 -0.36
C GLY A 119 -1.83 14.04 0.70
N PRO A 120 -2.06 13.78 1.99
CA PRO A 120 -2.53 12.51 2.59
C PRO A 120 -3.97 12.16 2.21
N TYR A 121 -4.31 10.86 2.21
CA TYR A 121 -5.68 10.40 1.97
C TYR A 121 -6.41 9.98 3.25
N PHE A 122 -5.68 9.86 4.37
CA PHE A 122 -6.22 9.57 5.70
C PHE A 122 -5.26 10.04 6.79
N ILE A 123 -5.80 10.40 7.96
CA ILE A 123 -5.03 10.68 9.18
C ILE A 123 -5.44 9.71 10.28
N ALA A 124 -4.49 8.92 10.74
CA ALA A 124 -4.60 8.00 11.86
C ALA A 124 -3.75 8.48 13.05
N GLY A 125 -3.77 7.75 14.13
CA GLY A 125 -2.89 7.98 15.28
C GLY A 125 -2.33 6.67 15.80
N GLN A 126 -1.06 6.64 16.18
CA GLN A 126 -0.45 5.47 16.81
C GLN A 126 -1.05 5.22 18.19
N ASP A 127 -1.41 3.96 18.47
CA ASP A 127 -2.04 3.53 19.71
C ASP A 127 -1.49 2.14 20.11
N LEU A 128 -2.13 1.50 21.07
CA LEU A 128 -1.76 0.19 21.59
C LEU A 128 -2.92 -0.79 21.48
N LEU A 129 -2.62 -2.03 21.11
CA LEU A 129 -3.50 -3.20 21.21
C LEU A 129 -2.96 -4.09 22.32
N VAL A 130 -3.81 -4.42 23.28
CA VAL A 130 -3.46 -5.17 24.49
C VAL A 130 -4.50 -6.25 24.78
N ALA A 131 -4.21 -7.18 25.68
CA ALA A 131 -5.22 -8.10 26.20
C ALA A 131 -6.38 -7.31 26.84
N SER A 132 -7.61 -7.80 26.73
CA SER A 132 -8.81 -7.08 27.18
C SER A 132 -8.80 -6.78 28.68
N ASP A 133 -8.14 -7.61 29.49
CA ASP A 133 -7.96 -7.45 30.94
C ASP A 133 -6.69 -6.68 31.35
N ALA A 134 -5.82 -6.33 30.39
CA ALA A 134 -4.58 -5.60 30.67
C ALA A 134 -4.87 -4.18 31.17
N ASN A 135 -4.08 -3.74 32.16
CA ASN A 135 -4.14 -2.38 32.71
C ASN A 135 -3.03 -1.50 32.10
N ILE A 136 -2.98 -1.42 30.77
CA ILE A 136 -2.12 -0.53 29.98
C ILE A 136 -3.02 0.54 29.39
N LYS A 137 -2.74 1.82 29.65
CA LYS A 137 -3.56 2.97 29.24
C LYS A 137 -2.86 3.91 28.27
N GLY A 138 -1.58 3.67 27.99
CA GLY A 138 -0.79 4.48 27.07
C GLY A 138 0.70 4.16 27.12
N PRO A 139 1.52 4.90 26.36
CA PRO A 139 2.97 4.63 26.25
C PRO A 139 3.71 4.62 27.58
N LYS A 140 3.27 5.42 28.55
CA LYS A 140 3.89 5.51 29.88
C LYS A 140 3.80 4.23 30.71
N ASP A 141 2.87 3.34 30.37
CA ASP A 141 2.67 2.06 31.07
C ASP A 141 3.50 0.92 30.42
N LEU A 142 4.34 1.23 29.43
CA LEU A 142 5.14 0.25 28.70
C LEU A 142 6.49 -0.07 29.34
N ASP A 143 6.85 0.61 30.43
CA ASP A 143 8.10 0.29 31.15
C ASP A 143 8.10 -1.16 31.64
N GLY A 144 9.18 -1.88 31.31
CA GLY A 144 9.33 -3.30 31.60
C GLY A 144 8.41 -4.24 30.81
N LYS A 145 7.56 -3.71 29.91
CA LYS A 145 6.65 -4.50 29.06
C LYS A 145 7.32 -4.99 27.78
N LYS A 146 6.86 -6.14 27.30
CA LYS A 146 7.27 -6.70 26.02
C LYS A 146 6.33 -6.15 24.94
N LEU A 147 6.85 -5.24 24.11
CA LEU A 147 6.11 -4.59 23.06
C LEU A 147 6.46 -5.18 21.69
N CYS A 148 5.49 -5.17 20.80
CA CYS A 148 5.67 -5.56 19.40
C CYS A 148 5.35 -4.39 18.46
N SER A 149 6.09 -4.30 17.37
CA SER A 149 5.74 -3.51 16.19
C SER A 149 6.34 -4.16 14.93
N VAL A 150 6.23 -3.48 13.79
CA VAL A 150 6.75 -3.99 12.51
C VAL A 150 8.00 -3.23 12.09
N THR A 151 9.01 -3.98 11.66
CA THR A 151 10.29 -3.44 11.15
C THR A 151 10.03 -2.44 10.00
N GLY A 152 10.61 -1.22 10.11
CA GLY A 152 10.47 -0.16 9.12
C GLY A 152 9.14 0.60 9.18
N SER A 153 8.33 0.41 10.23
CA SER A 153 7.16 1.24 10.50
C SER A 153 7.54 2.50 11.28
N THR A 154 6.78 3.59 11.07
CA THR A 154 6.86 4.80 11.92
C THR A 154 6.58 4.45 13.37
N SER A 155 5.67 3.50 13.60
CA SER A 155 5.27 3.09 14.94
C SER A 155 6.42 2.47 15.74
N ALA A 156 7.28 1.65 15.09
CA ALA A 156 8.47 1.11 15.73
C ALA A 156 9.48 2.22 16.08
N GLU A 157 9.64 3.21 15.19
CA GLU A 157 10.57 4.31 15.42
C GLU A 157 10.05 5.31 16.46
N ASN A 158 8.75 5.63 16.42
CA ASN A 158 8.15 6.57 17.35
C ASN A 158 8.17 6.04 18.80
N VAL A 159 7.82 4.77 19.00
CA VAL A 159 7.79 4.21 20.37
C VAL A 159 9.18 4.14 20.99
N LYS A 160 10.25 3.92 20.21
CA LYS A 160 11.63 3.98 20.70
C LYS A 160 12.00 5.38 21.23
N LYS A 161 11.43 6.44 20.61
CA LYS A 161 11.63 7.84 21.03
C LYS A 161 10.75 8.18 22.23
N GLU A 162 9.49 7.73 22.22
CA GLU A 162 8.50 8.03 23.27
C GLU A 162 8.82 7.29 24.58
N VAL A 163 9.29 6.04 24.48
CA VAL A 163 9.64 5.20 25.64
C VAL A 163 11.08 4.69 25.47
N PRO A 164 12.09 5.51 25.83
CA PRO A 164 13.48 5.08 25.76
C PRO A 164 13.72 3.83 26.62
N GLY A 165 14.35 2.81 26.00
CA GLY A 165 14.62 1.54 26.68
C GLY A 165 13.47 0.54 26.64
N VAL A 166 12.38 0.82 25.91
CA VAL A 166 11.29 -0.12 25.70
C VAL A 166 11.80 -1.46 25.13
N ASN A 167 11.28 -2.57 25.68
CA ASN A 167 11.59 -3.92 25.18
C ASN A 167 10.75 -4.21 23.92
N LEU A 168 11.20 -3.64 22.79
CA LEU A 168 10.53 -3.76 21.50
C LEU A 168 11.03 -4.96 20.72
N GLN A 169 10.12 -5.85 20.34
CA GLN A 169 10.33 -6.91 19.37
C GLN A 169 9.72 -6.51 18.03
N GLU A 170 10.50 -6.54 16.96
CA GLU A 170 10.05 -6.19 15.63
C GLU A 170 9.83 -7.44 14.78
N PHE A 171 8.64 -7.52 14.16
CA PHE A 171 8.26 -8.60 13.25
C PHE A 171 8.08 -8.06 11.82
N ASP A 172 7.89 -8.96 10.86
CA ASP A 172 7.63 -8.55 9.47
C ASP A 172 6.19 -8.11 9.23
N THR A 173 5.23 -8.60 10.07
CA THR A 173 3.80 -8.36 9.92
C THR A 173 3.12 -8.07 11.25
N TYR A 174 2.05 -7.26 11.22
CA TYR A 174 1.25 -6.98 12.42
C TYR A 174 0.40 -8.18 12.86
N SER A 175 0.05 -9.08 11.94
CA SER A 175 -0.67 -10.31 12.26
C SER A 175 0.11 -11.19 13.26
N LYS A 176 1.43 -11.31 13.10
CA LYS A 176 2.30 -12.01 14.04
C LYS A 176 2.31 -11.35 15.43
N CYS A 177 2.31 -10.02 15.46
CA CYS A 177 2.23 -9.25 16.69
C CYS A 177 0.90 -9.48 17.41
N ALA A 178 -0.24 -9.35 16.71
CA ALA A 178 -1.57 -9.55 17.28
C ALA A 178 -1.74 -10.97 17.84
N GLU A 179 -1.24 -11.98 17.12
CA GLU A 179 -1.23 -13.36 17.59
C GLU A 179 -0.40 -13.54 18.86
N ALA A 180 0.80 -12.94 18.93
CA ALA A 180 1.69 -13.05 20.09
C ALA A 180 1.07 -12.37 21.33
N VAL A 181 0.41 -11.21 21.16
CA VAL A 181 -0.33 -10.56 22.25
C VAL A 181 -1.52 -11.41 22.70
N ALA A 182 -2.30 -11.95 21.75
CA ALA A 182 -3.44 -12.80 22.08
C ALA A 182 -3.06 -14.11 22.82
N LYS A 183 -1.83 -14.58 22.59
CA LYS A 183 -1.25 -15.76 23.31
C LYS A 183 -0.57 -15.38 24.63
N GLY A 184 -0.53 -14.11 25.01
CA GLY A 184 0.15 -13.64 26.22
C GLY A 184 1.68 -13.74 26.17
N GLN A 185 2.26 -13.86 24.97
CA GLN A 185 3.73 -13.90 24.77
C GLN A 185 4.32 -12.49 24.82
N LEU A 186 3.53 -11.51 24.42
CA LEU A 186 3.83 -10.07 24.43
C LEU A 186 2.70 -9.32 25.17
N ASP A 187 3.04 -8.20 25.78
CA ASP A 187 2.11 -7.39 26.56
C ASP A 187 1.27 -6.45 25.67
N ALA A 188 1.85 -5.95 24.58
CA ALA A 188 1.19 -5.02 23.69
C ALA A 188 1.74 -5.07 22.26
N LEU A 189 0.90 -4.66 21.30
CA LEU A 189 1.26 -4.30 19.93
C LEU A 189 1.05 -2.79 19.78
N THR A 190 2.00 -2.09 19.18
CA THR A 190 1.84 -0.68 18.81
C THR A 190 1.87 -0.48 17.29
N THR A 191 0.86 0.20 16.80
CA THR A 191 0.72 0.72 15.45
C THR A 191 -0.48 1.68 15.39
N ASP A 192 -0.93 2.04 14.21
CA ASP A 192 -2.00 2.99 14.00
C ASP A 192 -3.35 2.41 14.45
N ASN A 193 -4.15 3.23 15.08
CA ASN A 193 -5.44 2.86 15.68
C ASN A 193 -6.42 2.21 14.68
N THR A 194 -6.36 2.57 13.40
CA THR A 194 -7.12 1.93 12.31
C THR A 194 -6.73 0.47 12.13
N ILE A 195 -5.41 0.18 12.10
CA ILE A 195 -4.87 -1.17 11.98
C ILE A 195 -5.25 -1.99 13.21
N LEU A 196 -5.09 -1.41 14.40
CA LEU A 196 -5.42 -2.08 15.67
C LEU A 196 -6.91 -2.41 15.77
N ALA A 197 -7.78 -1.50 15.34
CA ALA A 197 -9.23 -1.72 15.31
C ALA A 197 -9.60 -2.88 14.39
N GLY A 198 -8.97 -2.96 13.20
CA GLY A 198 -9.14 -4.07 12.28
C GLY A 198 -8.80 -5.42 12.92
N TYR A 199 -7.68 -5.52 13.65
CA TYR A 199 -7.34 -6.76 14.37
C TYR A 199 -8.31 -7.04 15.51
N ALA A 200 -8.63 -6.05 16.36
CA ALA A 200 -9.52 -6.25 17.50
C ALA A 200 -10.92 -6.75 17.10
N ALA A 201 -11.37 -6.39 15.90
CA ALA A 201 -12.66 -6.78 15.35
C ALA A 201 -12.71 -8.21 14.78
N GLN A 202 -11.55 -8.83 14.49
CA GLN A 202 -11.53 -10.20 13.98
C GLN A 202 -12.10 -11.19 14.99
N ASP A 203 -12.91 -12.14 14.55
CA ASP A 203 -13.60 -13.12 15.42
C ASP A 203 -12.68 -13.86 16.38
N GLN A 204 -11.45 -14.16 15.93
CA GLN A 204 -10.43 -14.82 16.74
C GLN A 204 -9.91 -13.98 17.91
N TYR A 205 -9.99 -12.64 17.81
CA TYR A 205 -9.48 -11.66 18.79
C TYR A 205 -10.58 -10.91 19.52
N LYS A 206 -11.80 -10.93 19.03
CA LYS A 206 -12.96 -10.26 19.62
C LYS A 206 -13.17 -10.68 21.07
N GLY A 207 -13.18 -9.69 21.98
CA GLY A 207 -13.27 -9.90 23.43
C GLY A 207 -11.97 -10.35 24.10
N LYS A 208 -10.93 -10.73 23.35
CA LYS A 208 -9.61 -11.09 23.88
C LYS A 208 -8.63 -9.92 23.85
N LEU A 209 -8.72 -9.11 22.80
CA LEU A 209 -7.89 -7.92 22.61
C LEU A 209 -8.75 -6.66 22.61
N LYS A 210 -8.14 -5.55 23.00
CA LYS A 210 -8.73 -4.21 22.94
C LYS A 210 -7.71 -3.18 22.48
N VAL A 211 -8.18 -2.18 21.73
CA VAL A 211 -7.42 -0.95 21.48
C VAL A 211 -7.52 -0.07 22.72
N VAL A 212 -6.42 0.51 23.15
CA VAL A 212 -6.38 1.35 24.36
C VAL A 212 -7.21 2.61 24.18
N GLY A 213 -7.23 3.19 22.96
CA GLY A 213 -8.01 4.39 22.65
C GLY A 213 -7.36 5.69 23.11
N ALA A 214 -6.03 5.71 23.21
CA ALA A 214 -5.23 6.86 23.63
C ALA A 214 -4.10 7.12 22.61
N PRO A 215 -4.44 7.55 21.37
CA PRO A 215 -3.45 7.78 20.34
C PRO A 215 -2.42 8.84 20.75
N PHE A 216 -1.16 8.60 20.43
CA PHE A 216 -0.03 9.41 20.86
C PHE A 216 0.87 9.92 19.72
N SER A 217 0.44 9.78 18.47
CA SER A 217 1.04 10.41 17.29
C SER A 217 -0.02 10.78 16.26
N GLU A 218 0.40 11.50 15.23
CA GLU A 218 -0.36 11.73 14.01
C GLU A 218 0.32 10.98 12.86
N GLU A 219 -0.44 10.09 12.21
CA GLU A 219 0.04 9.27 11.10
C GLU A 219 -0.72 9.66 9.82
N ARG A 220 -0.03 10.36 8.92
CA ARG A 220 -0.61 10.92 7.69
C ARG A 220 -0.38 9.94 6.54
N TYR A 221 -1.40 9.18 6.15
CA TYR A 221 -1.28 8.19 5.07
C TYR A 221 -1.21 8.86 3.72
N GLY A 222 -0.07 8.72 3.05
CA GLY A 222 0.13 9.20 1.69
C GLY A 222 0.26 8.06 0.69
N VAL A 223 0.05 8.41 -0.58
CA VAL A 223 0.32 7.54 -1.72
C VAL A 223 1.78 7.69 -2.09
N GLY A 224 2.57 6.64 -1.88
CA GLY A 224 3.98 6.63 -2.27
C GLY A 224 4.12 6.44 -3.78
N LEU A 225 5.02 7.21 -4.40
CA LEU A 225 5.33 7.15 -5.82
C LEU A 225 6.79 7.51 -6.09
N LYS A 226 7.23 7.33 -7.33
CA LYS A 226 8.62 7.58 -7.73
C LYS A 226 9.04 9.00 -7.37
N LYS A 227 10.24 9.14 -6.80
CA LYS A 227 10.80 10.43 -6.42
C LYS A 227 10.88 11.37 -7.61
N GLY A 228 10.29 12.57 -7.44
CA GLY A 228 10.31 13.64 -8.44
C GLY A 228 9.23 13.52 -9.52
N ASP A 229 8.35 12.52 -9.49
CA ASP A 229 7.25 12.41 -10.44
C ASP A 229 6.07 13.31 -10.01
N THR A 230 6.25 14.61 -10.21
CA THR A 230 5.27 15.63 -9.84
C THR A 230 3.98 15.49 -10.64
N ALA A 231 4.06 15.12 -11.92
CA ALA A 231 2.90 14.96 -12.77
C ALA A 231 1.97 13.84 -12.25
N LEU A 232 2.53 12.67 -11.95
CA LEU A 232 1.76 11.57 -11.37
C LEU A 232 1.20 11.94 -9.99
N CYS A 233 1.97 12.65 -9.16
CA CYS A 233 1.51 13.14 -7.87
C CYS A 233 0.27 14.05 -8.02
N GLU A 234 0.30 15.01 -8.95
CA GLU A 234 -0.81 15.91 -9.21
C GLU A 234 -2.05 15.17 -9.70
N ASP A 235 -1.88 14.18 -10.58
CA ASP A 235 -3.00 13.37 -11.08
C ASP A 235 -3.62 12.51 -9.97
N VAL A 236 -2.78 11.92 -9.08
CA VAL A 236 -3.25 11.21 -7.89
C VAL A 236 -4.00 12.16 -6.94
N ASN A 237 -3.48 13.36 -6.69
CA ASN A 237 -4.17 14.35 -5.85
C ASN A 237 -5.50 14.79 -6.44
N LYS A 238 -5.62 14.96 -7.76
CA LYS A 238 -6.91 15.21 -8.44
C LYS A 238 -7.90 14.06 -8.22
N ALA A 239 -7.42 12.82 -8.34
CA ALA A 239 -8.25 11.64 -8.12
C ALA A 239 -8.74 11.55 -6.67
N LEU A 240 -7.86 11.81 -5.68
CA LEU A 240 -8.21 11.84 -4.26
C LEU A 240 -9.25 12.95 -3.96
N THR A 241 -9.06 14.14 -4.52
CA THR A 241 -10.05 15.24 -4.39
C THR A 241 -11.40 14.81 -4.91
N LYS A 242 -11.45 14.25 -6.12
CA LYS A 242 -12.68 13.76 -6.73
C LYS A 242 -13.34 12.64 -5.91
N MET A 243 -12.55 11.74 -5.30
CA MET A 243 -13.04 10.67 -4.45
C MET A 243 -13.79 11.21 -3.22
N VAL A 244 -13.33 12.32 -2.66
CA VAL A 244 -14.02 13.03 -1.57
C VAL A 244 -15.26 13.72 -2.08
N ASP A 245 -15.16 14.47 -3.19
CA ASP A 245 -16.24 15.28 -3.72
C ASP A 245 -17.47 14.46 -4.16
N ASP A 246 -17.26 13.24 -4.66
CA ASP A 246 -18.34 12.33 -5.07
C ASP A 246 -18.81 11.36 -3.98
N GLY A 247 -18.29 11.48 -2.75
CA GLY A 247 -18.66 10.68 -1.58
C GLY A 247 -18.11 9.26 -1.56
N ALA A 248 -17.27 8.90 -2.51
CA ALA A 248 -16.66 7.56 -2.56
C ALA A 248 -15.69 7.33 -1.39
N TRP A 249 -15.05 8.40 -0.89
CA TRP A 249 -14.20 8.34 0.29
C TRP A 249 -15.00 7.98 1.55
N ASP A 250 -16.13 8.67 1.79
CA ASP A 250 -17.00 8.40 2.94
C ASP A 250 -17.54 6.97 2.90
N LYS A 251 -17.93 6.51 1.70
CA LYS A 251 -18.37 5.13 1.51
C LYS A 251 -17.27 4.13 1.82
N ALA A 252 -16.06 4.34 1.35
CA ALA A 252 -14.91 3.46 1.64
C ALA A 252 -14.61 3.41 3.15
N VAL A 253 -14.72 4.55 3.85
CA VAL A 253 -14.61 4.63 5.32
C VAL A 253 -15.69 3.79 6.00
N GLU A 254 -16.96 3.96 5.63
CA GLU A 254 -18.07 3.23 6.23
C GLU A 254 -17.95 1.72 6.01
N ASP A 255 -17.66 1.31 4.78
CA ASP A 255 -17.57 -0.10 4.40
C ASP A 255 -16.42 -0.83 5.14
N ASN A 256 -15.29 -0.16 5.36
CA ASN A 256 -14.08 -0.80 5.88
C ASN A 256 -13.88 -0.60 7.39
N PHE A 257 -14.26 0.53 7.95
CA PHE A 257 -14.06 0.82 9.39
C PHE A 257 -15.32 0.64 10.21
N GLY A 258 -16.50 0.76 9.59
CA GLY A 258 -17.78 0.53 10.26
C GLY A 258 -17.89 -0.84 10.93
N PRO A 259 -17.57 -1.96 10.26
CA PRO A 259 -17.61 -3.30 10.86
C PRO A 259 -16.70 -3.46 12.09
N ALA A 260 -15.58 -2.75 12.15
CA ALA A 260 -14.69 -2.73 13.31
C ALA A 260 -15.17 -1.79 14.43
N GLY A 261 -16.26 -1.03 14.22
CA GLY A 261 -16.72 -0.02 15.16
C GLY A 261 -15.77 1.16 15.33
N PHE A 262 -14.80 1.31 14.40
CA PHE A 262 -13.84 2.40 14.45
C PHE A 262 -14.53 3.71 14.04
N LYS A 263 -14.34 4.74 14.85
CA LYS A 263 -14.89 6.08 14.58
C LYS A 263 -13.77 6.98 14.05
N VAL A 264 -13.93 7.42 12.80
CA VAL A 264 -13.02 8.37 12.18
C VAL A 264 -13.17 9.74 12.83
N ASP A 265 -12.05 10.39 13.12
CA ASP A 265 -12.07 11.78 13.57
C ASP A 265 -12.37 12.70 12.39
N THR A 266 -13.58 13.23 12.37
CA THR A 266 -14.08 14.13 11.32
C THR A 266 -13.49 15.53 11.36
N LYS A 267 -12.67 15.87 12.38
CA LYS A 267 -11.93 17.14 12.41
C LYS A 267 -10.68 17.10 11.56
N THR A 268 -10.11 15.90 11.37
CA THR A 268 -8.89 15.68 10.61
C THR A 268 -9.10 14.92 9.31
N ASN A 269 -10.27 14.28 9.13
CA ASN A 269 -10.61 13.46 7.97
C ASN A 269 -11.94 13.89 7.31
N PRO A 270 -12.03 13.93 5.96
CA PRO A 270 -10.91 13.72 5.03
C PRO A 270 -9.85 14.83 5.16
N PRO A 271 -8.56 14.51 5.03
CA PRO A 271 -7.50 15.49 5.22
C PRO A 271 -7.34 16.44 4.03
N LYS A 272 -6.77 17.60 4.28
CA LYS A 272 -6.30 18.48 3.21
C LYS A 272 -5.05 17.88 2.56
N LEU A 273 -5.02 17.85 1.23
CA LEU A 273 -3.89 17.35 0.47
C LEU A 273 -2.69 18.28 0.55
N ASP A 274 -1.48 17.70 0.58
CA ASP A 274 -0.22 18.43 0.47
C ASP A 274 0.06 18.82 -0.99
N PRO A 275 0.83 19.89 -1.22
CA PRO A 275 1.40 20.16 -2.54
C PRO A 275 2.36 19.06 -2.96
N CYS A 276 2.36 18.71 -4.24
CA CYS A 276 3.35 17.80 -4.83
C CYS A 276 4.75 18.44 -4.84
N SER A 277 5.78 17.66 -4.46
CA SER A 277 7.18 18.11 -4.34
C SER A 277 8.17 17.01 -4.73
#